data_54f40f88ee652ff0ac451226e0133306
#
_entry.id   54f40f88ee652ff0ac451226e0133306
#
_cell.length_a   1.000
_cell.length_b   1.000
_cell.length_c   1.000
_cell.angle_alpha   90.00
_cell.angle_beta   90.00
_cell.angle_gamma   90.00
#
_symmetry.space_group_name_H-M   'P 1'
#
loop_
_entity.id
_entity.type
_entity.pdbx_description
1 polymer ?
#
loop_
_entity_poly.entity_id
_entity_poly.type
_entity_poly.pdbx_seq_one_letter_code
_entity_poly.pdbx_strand_id
1 'polypeptide(L)'
;PFLREEMIPGVVKIYDYFEKAGMNFLVMEYLPGGTLKQKLEMLRKQSSQRQLLELFRPVLEGLAFLHSEGLVHCDLSPDNLMFDEAGNLKLIDLGACRGKEIICDKKFMKEAYSAPEQYTAPDRIGPWTDVYGICAVLFETLTGEKPISSVRRIQKEEFRPVSFYTKTDRHIDQAIFQGLNLDIQQRYFSMELLLHA
;
A
#
# COMPACT_ATOMS: atom_id res chain seq x y z
N PRO A 1 -20.86 4.54 -6.28
CA PRO A 1 -21.39 5.89 -6.35
C PRO A 1 -20.56 6.88 -5.52
N PHE A 2 -20.08 6.48 -4.31
CA PHE A 2 -19.41 7.38 -3.34
C PHE A 2 -18.05 7.94 -3.81
N LEU A 3 -17.28 7.23 -4.62
CA LEU A 3 -15.96 7.68 -5.08
C LEU A 3 -15.99 8.70 -6.24
N ARG A 4 -17.18 9.07 -6.74
CA ARG A 4 -17.31 9.98 -7.89
C ARG A 4 -17.25 11.48 -7.53
N GLU A 5 -17.63 11.86 -6.32
CA GLU A 5 -17.84 13.29 -5.97
C GLU A 5 -16.78 13.85 -5.02
N GLU A 6 -16.09 13.04 -4.25
CA GLU A 6 -15.08 13.50 -3.29
C GLU A 6 -13.66 13.30 -3.81
N MET A 7 -12.83 14.33 -3.64
CA MET A 7 -11.38 14.19 -3.81
C MET A 7 -10.80 13.55 -2.56
N ILE A 8 -10.49 12.25 -2.65
CA ILE A 8 -9.81 11.53 -1.57
C ILE A 8 -8.31 11.81 -1.69
N PRO A 9 -7.66 12.37 -0.66
CA PRO A 9 -6.23 12.58 -0.68
C PRO A 9 -5.47 11.30 -1.09
N GLY A 10 -4.46 11.44 -1.91
CA GLY A 10 -3.59 10.31 -2.29
C GLY A 10 -4.26 9.14 -3.02
N VAL A 11 -5.52 9.27 -3.46
CA VAL A 11 -6.22 8.28 -4.29
C VAL A 11 -6.53 8.86 -5.66
N VAL A 12 -6.41 8.04 -6.69
CA VAL A 12 -6.75 8.41 -8.06
C VAL A 12 -8.23 8.81 -8.16
N LYS A 13 -8.51 9.94 -8.82
CA LYS A 13 -9.89 10.38 -9.02
C LYS A 13 -10.56 9.54 -10.10
N ILE A 14 -11.72 8.97 -9.80
CA ILE A 14 -12.56 8.23 -10.73
C ILE A 14 -13.63 9.20 -11.25
N TYR A 15 -13.70 9.31 -12.58
CA TYR A 15 -14.68 10.16 -13.26
C TYR A 15 -15.92 9.39 -13.66
N ASP A 16 -15.76 8.15 -14.15
CA ASP A 16 -16.89 7.35 -14.62
C ASP A 16 -16.57 5.86 -14.63
N TYR A 17 -17.63 5.06 -14.68
CA TYR A 17 -17.57 3.62 -14.88
C TYR A 17 -18.75 3.23 -15.79
N PHE A 18 -18.47 2.47 -16.83
CA PHE A 18 -19.49 1.94 -17.74
C PHE A 18 -19.11 0.58 -18.32
N GLU A 19 -20.12 -0.17 -18.72
CA GLU A 19 -19.95 -1.40 -19.47
C GLU A 19 -20.26 -1.16 -20.96
N LYS A 20 -19.42 -1.67 -21.85
CA LYS A 20 -19.64 -1.65 -23.29
C LYS A 20 -19.11 -2.94 -23.91
N ALA A 21 -19.96 -3.63 -24.69
CA ALA A 21 -19.63 -4.88 -25.38
C ALA A 21 -19.07 -5.99 -24.46
N GLY A 22 -19.62 -6.12 -23.23
CA GLY A 22 -19.19 -7.10 -22.24
C GLY A 22 -17.86 -6.77 -21.55
N MET A 23 -17.33 -5.57 -21.77
CA MET A 23 -16.12 -5.06 -21.12
C MET A 23 -16.46 -3.92 -20.16
N ASN A 24 -15.81 -3.92 -19.00
CA ASN A 24 -15.92 -2.85 -18.00
C ASN A 24 -14.86 -1.79 -18.24
N PHE A 25 -15.26 -0.54 -18.25
CA PHE A 25 -14.39 0.62 -18.42
C PHE A 25 -14.45 1.50 -17.18
N LEU A 26 -13.27 1.85 -16.66
CA LEU A 26 -13.10 2.82 -15.59
C LEU A 26 -12.40 4.06 -16.15
N VAL A 27 -13.05 5.21 -16.05
CA VAL A 27 -12.48 6.50 -16.47
C VAL A 27 -11.92 7.20 -15.25
N MET A 28 -10.63 7.48 -15.26
CA MET A 28 -9.94 8.08 -14.13
C MET A 28 -9.03 9.23 -14.56
N GLU A 29 -8.52 10.00 -13.60
CA GLU A 29 -7.54 11.03 -13.89
C GLU A 29 -6.26 10.44 -14.51
N TYR A 30 -5.66 11.20 -15.40
CA TYR A 30 -4.40 10.83 -16.02
C TYR A 30 -3.23 11.23 -15.15
N LEU A 31 -2.31 10.30 -14.87
CA LEU A 31 -1.15 10.49 -14.00
C LEU A 31 0.14 10.36 -14.84
N PRO A 32 0.70 11.48 -15.35
CA PRO A 32 1.83 11.44 -16.28
C PRO A 32 3.17 11.13 -15.62
N GLY A 33 3.25 11.20 -14.30
CA GLY A 33 4.52 11.13 -13.57
C GLY A 33 5.15 9.74 -13.47
N GLY A 34 4.47 8.67 -13.98
CA GLY A 34 4.95 7.30 -13.89
C GLY A 34 4.75 6.66 -12.53
N THR A 35 5.13 5.39 -12.37
CA THR A 35 4.94 4.63 -11.13
C THR A 35 6.05 4.90 -10.11
N LEU A 36 5.74 4.65 -8.82
CA LEU A 36 6.72 4.66 -7.76
C LEU A 36 7.88 3.70 -8.06
N LYS A 37 7.57 2.51 -8.58
CA LYS A 37 8.57 1.51 -8.97
C LYS A 37 9.61 2.05 -9.94
N GLN A 38 9.20 2.83 -10.93
CA GLN A 38 10.11 3.47 -11.90
C GLN A 38 11.03 4.53 -11.26
N LYS A 39 10.60 5.11 -10.14
CA LYS A 39 11.30 6.22 -9.48
C LYS A 39 11.99 5.85 -8.16
N LEU A 40 11.85 4.62 -7.65
CA LEU A 40 12.40 4.19 -6.35
C LEU A 40 13.88 4.55 -6.17
N GLU A 41 14.72 4.19 -7.15
CA GLU A 41 16.16 4.43 -7.05
C GLU A 41 16.51 5.93 -7.05
N MET A 42 15.82 6.73 -7.87
CA MET A 42 15.99 8.17 -7.91
C MET A 42 15.56 8.83 -6.59
N LEU A 43 14.36 8.49 -6.09
CA LEU A 43 13.83 9.03 -4.85
C LEU A 43 14.74 8.72 -3.67
N ARG A 44 15.22 7.48 -3.56
CA ARG A 44 16.14 7.07 -2.50
C ARG A 44 17.47 7.84 -2.51
N LYS A 45 17.98 8.19 -3.70
CA LYS A 45 19.22 8.94 -3.83
C LYS A 45 19.05 10.44 -3.58
N GLN A 46 17.87 11.00 -3.85
CA GLN A 46 17.65 12.44 -3.89
C GLN A 46 16.80 12.98 -2.73
N SER A 47 16.11 12.10 -2.00
CA SER A 47 15.20 12.50 -0.93
C SER A 47 15.70 12.05 0.43
N SER A 48 15.49 12.88 1.45
CA SER A 48 15.64 12.48 2.84
C SER A 48 14.50 11.54 3.26
N GLN A 49 14.69 10.78 4.34
CA GLN A 49 13.62 9.93 4.89
C GLN A 49 12.34 10.71 5.18
N ARG A 50 12.48 11.92 5.74
CA ARG A 50 11.34 12.79 6.02
C ARG A 50 10.57 13.15 4.75
N GLN A 51 11.26 13.51 3.67
CA GLN A 51 10.62 13.82 2.38
C GLN A 51 9.90 12.59 1.80
N LEU A 52 10.48 11.40 1.95
CA LEU A 52 9.82 10.16 1.53
C LEU A 52 8.54 9.90 2.34
N LEU A 53 8.56 10.08 3.66
CA LEU A 53 7.36 9.90 4.50
C LEU A 53 6.27 10.93 4.18
N GLU A 54 6.64 12.20 3.99
CA GLU A 54 5.69 13.24 3.58
C GLU A 54 5.05 12.93 2.21
N LEU A 55 5.81 12.32 1.29
CA LEU A 55 5.30 11.87 0.01
C LEU A 55 4.21 10.79 0.15
N PHE A 56 4.34 9.90 1.13
CA PHE A 56 3.37 8.83 1.38
C PHE A 56 2.16 9.28 2.21
N ARG A 57 2.25 10.38 2.95
CA ARG A 57 1.19 10.84 3.85
C ARG A 57 -0.20 10.90 3.17
N PRO A 58 -0.38 11.54 1.98
CA PRO A 58 -1.70 11.58 1.34
C PRO A 58 -2.23 10.18 1.00
N VAL A 59 -1.36 9.23 0.62
CA VAL A 59 -1.75 7.85 0.33
C VAL A 59 -2.24 7.14 1.59
N LEU A 60 -1.56 7.33 2.73
CA LEU A 60 -1.98 6.77 4.01
C LEU A 60 -3.33 7.35 4.46
N GLU A 61 -3.53 8.66 4.31
CA GLU A 61 -4.81 9.33 4.59
C GLU A 61 -5.93 8.80 3.68
N GLY A 62 -5.64 8.59 2.39
CA GLY A 62 -6.57 8.00 1.44
C GLY A 62 -6.94 6.55 1.79
N LEU A 63 -5.97 5.73 2.21
CA LEU A 63 -6.24 4.37 2.70
C LEU A 63 -7.08 4.39 3.97
N ALA A 64 -6.82 5.31 4.91
CA ALA A 64 -7.63 5.48 6.11
C ALA A 64 -9.09 5.80 5.75
N PHE A 65 -9.31 6.70 4.79
CA PHE A 65 -10.65 7.00 4.29
C PHE A 65 -11.31 5.76 3.65
N LEU A 66 -10.63 5.02 2.77
CA LEU A 66 -11.19 3.79 2.18
C LEU A 66 -11.57 2.78 3.26
N HIS A 67 -10.77 2.63 4.30
CA HIS A 67 -11.06 1.74 5.43
C HIS A 67 -12.30 2.19 6.21
N SER A 68 -12.54 3.50 6.38
CA SER A 68 -13.75 4.02 7.03
C SER A 68 -15.02 3.70 6.23
N GLU A 69 -14.89 3.59 4.89
CA GLU A 69 -15.96 3.15 3.99
C GLU A 69 -16.09 1.61 3.90
N GLY A 70 -15.31 0.89 4.69
CA GLY A 70 -15.30 -0.58 4.71
C GLY A 70 -14.62 -1.24 3.50
N LEU A 71 -13.77 -0.49 2.80
CA LEU A 71 -13.00 -0.96 1.64
C LEU A 71 -11.56 -1.25 2.04
N VAL A 72 -11.04 -2.41 1.67
CA VAL A 72 -9.63 -2.80 1.84
C VAL A 72 -9.03 -2.97 0.46
N HIS A 73 -7.86 -2.36 0.21
CA HIS A 73 -7.25 -2.32 -1.12
C HIS A 73 -6.70 -3.68 -1.58
N CYS A 74 -6.00 -4.39 -0.72
CA CYS A 74 -5.46 -5.75 -0.92
C CYS A 74 -4.36 -5.92 -1.99
N ASP A 75 -4.01 -4.90 -2.76
CA ASP A 75 -2.97 -4.99 -3.80
C ASP A 75 -1.99 -3.81 -3.77
N LEU A 76 -1.51 -3.46 -2.58
CA LEU A 76 -0.52 -2.39 -2.43
C LEU A 76 0.86 -2.85 -2.93
N SER A 77 1.43 -2.07 -3.82
CA SER A 77 2.78 -2.29 -4.37
C SER A 77 3.30 -1.01 -5.04
N PRO A 78 4.60 -0.89 -5.32
CA PRO A 78 5.15 0.26 -6.05
C PRO A 78 4.61 0.44 -7.47
N ASP A 79 4.02 -0.59 -8.08
CA ASP A 79 3.37 -0.50 -9.40
C ASP A 79 2.00 0.19 -9.33
N ASN A 80 1.31 0.09 -8.17
CA ASN A 80 -0.02 0.66 -7.94
C ASN A 80 0.01 2.04 -7.27
N LEU A 81 1.18 2.66 -7.22
CA LEU A 81 1.40 4.03 -6.77
C LEU A 81 1.99 4.85 -7.91
N MET A 82 1.31 5.91 -8.32
CA MET A 82 1.72 6.74 -9.46
C MET A 82 1.80 8.22 -9.07
N PHE A 83 2.61 8.96 -9.80
CA PHE A 83 2.79 10.39 -9.62
C PHE A 83 1.88 11.18 -10.56
N ASP A 84 1.20 12.20 -10.00
CA ASP A 84 0.53 13.21 -10.81
C ASP A 84 1.53 14.21 -11.43
N GLU A 85 1.01 15.18 -12.18
CA GLU A 85 1.83 16.22 -12.83
C GLU A 85 2.57 17.11 -11.81
N ALA A 86 1.99 17.32 -10.64
CA ALA A 86 2.58 18.11 -9.55
C ALA A 86 3.62 17.32 -8.73
N GLY A 87 3.77 16.01 -8.98
CA GLY A 87 4.68 15.15 -8.25
C GLY A 87 4.09 14.54 -6.96
N ASN A 88 2.78 14.65 -6.74
CA ASN A 88 2.11 13.98 -5.63
C ASN A 88 1.91 12.49 -5.94
N LEU A 89 2.10 11.66 -4.93
CA LEU A 89 1.89 10.22 -5.04
C LEU A 89 0.41 9.88 -4.86
N LYS A 90 -0.13 9.05 -5.74
CA LYS A 90 -1.52 8.60 -5.73
C LYS A 90 -1.62 7.09 -5.86
N LEU A 91 -2.52 6.51 -5.10
CA LEU A 91 -2.94 5.13 -5.17
C LEU A 91 -3.85 4.93 -6.38
N ILE A 92 -3.53 3.96 -7.21
CA ILE A 92 -4.31 3.55 -8.38
C ILE A 92 -4.82 2.12 -8.22
N ASP A 93 -5.65 1.69 -9.15
CA ASP A 93 -6.14 0.30 -9.25
C ASP A 93 -6.94 -0.18 -8.03
N LEU A 94 -8.12 0.40 -7.87
CA LEU A 94 -9.10 -0.04 -6.86
C LEU A 94 -9.82 -1.36 -7.26
N GLY A 95 -9.38 -2.02 -8.34
CA GLY A 95 -10.03 -3.24 -8.86
C GLY A 95 -9.92 -4.45 -7.91
N ALA A 96 -8.94 -4.45 -7.02
CA ALA A 96 -8.79 -5.46 -5.98
C ALA A 96 -9.47 -5.09 -4.66
N CYS A 97 -10.01 -3.85 -4.53
CA CYS A 97 -10.67 -3.39 -3.31
C CYS A 97 -11.84 -4.30 -2.93
N ARG A 98 -11.92 -4.65 -1.66
CA ARG A 98 -12.89 -5.57 -1.11
C ARG A 98 -13.77 -4.87 -0.08
N GLY A 99 -15.09 -5.04 -0.23
CA GLY A 99 -16.06 -4.73 0.80
C GLY A 99 -16.38 -5.94 1.68
N LYS A 100 -17.56 -5.97 2.28
CA LYS A 100 -17.96 -7.01 3.24
C LYS A 100 -18.01 -8.46 2.70
N GLU A 101 -18.06 -8.66 1.39
CA GLU A 101 -18.02 -10.00 0.75
C GLU A 101 -16.66 -10.20 0.11
N ILE A 102 -15.71 -10.74 0.85
CA ILE A 102 -14.31 -10.85 0.45
C ILE A 102 -14.06 -12.17 -0.27
N ILE A 103 -13.80 -12.12 -1.57
CA ILE A 103 -13.17 -13.21 -2.32
C ILE A 103 -11.80 -12.68 -2.79
N CYS A 104 -10.73 -13.11 -2.12
CA CYS A 104 -9.37 -12.77 -2.55
C CYS A 104 -9.00 -13.65 -3.75
N ASP A 105 -8.92 -13.07 -4.94
CA ASP A 105 -8.40 -13.79 -6.10
C ASP A 105 -6.86 -13.81 -6.03
N LYS A 106 -6.29 -15.01 -6.05
CA LYS A 106 -4.82 -15.23 -6.03
C LYS A 106 -4.07 -14.49 -7.14
N LYS A 107 -4.76 -14.06 -8.20
CA LYS A 107 -4.18 -13.27 -9.30
C LYS A 107 -3.65 -11.91 -8.86
N PHE A 108 -4.15 -11.35 -7.76
CA PHE A 108 -3.73 -10.04 -7.25
C PHE A 108 -2.64 -10.11 -6.20
N MET A 109 -2.13 -11.31 -5.87
CA MET A 109 -1.08 -11.44 -4.85
C MET A 109 0.29 -11.11 -5.43
N LYS A 110 0.96 -10.14 -4.81
CA LYS A 110 2.34 -9.75 -5.13
C LYS A 110 3.27 -10.22 -4.01
N GLU A 111 4.07 -11.23 -4.28
CA GLU A 111 4.81 -12.02 -3.29
C GLU A 111 5.50 -11.21 -2.19
N ALA A 112 6.15 -10.09 -2.54
CA ALA A 112 6.88 -9.28 -1.57
C ALA A 112 5.98 -8.38 -0.69
N TYR A 113 4.74 -8.08 -1.12
CA TYR A 113 3.89 -7.06 -0.49
C TYR A 113 2.62 -7.63 0.13
N SER A 114 2.19 -8.83 -0.30
CA SER A 114 0.96 -9.44 0.18
C SER A 114 1.11 -9.99 1.60
N ALA A 115 0.14 -9.63 2.45
CA ALA A 115 0.10 -10.06 3.84
C ALA A 115 -0.19 -11.55 3.97
N PRO A 116 0.23 -12.20 5.09
CA PRO A 116 0.06 -13.65 5.30
C PRO A 116 -1.39 -14.12 5.15
N GLU A 117 -2.34 -13.37 5.71
CA GLU A 117 -3.77 -13.71 5.69
C GLU A 117 -4.35 -13.76 4.28
N GLN A 118 -3.80 -13.04 3.32
CA GLN A 118 -4.25 -13.12 1.93
C GLN A 118 -4.04 -14.53 1.34
N TYR A 119 -3.03 -15.26 1.83
CA TYR A 119 -2.72 -16.61 1.38
C TYR A 119 -3.40 -17.69 2.21
N THR A 120 -3.51 -17.48 3.53
CA THR A 120 -3.84 -18.53 4.50
C THR A 120 -5.22 -18.40 5.14
N ALA A 121 -5.78 -17.17 5.21
CA ALA A 121 -7.02 -16.88 5.91
C ALA A 121 -7.74 -15.67 5.28
N PRO A 122 -8.29 -15.79 4.06
CA PRO A 122 -8.92 -14.66 3.36
C PRO A 122 -10.11 -14.03 4.09
N ASP A 123 -10.76 -14.80 4.97
CA ASP A 123 -11.83 -14.35 5.88
C ASP A 123 -11.34 -13.39 6.97
N ARG A 124 -10.04 -13.29 7.18
CA ARG A 124 -9.39 -12.41 8.14
C ARG A 124 -8.79 -11.13 7.51
N ILE A 125 -9.05 -10.88 6.23
CA ILE A 125 -8.61 -9.65 5.56
C ILE A 125 -9.32 -8.44 6.18
N GLY A 126 -8.56 -7.36 6.40
CA GLY A 126 -9.05 -6.12 6.99
C GLY A 126 -8.06 -4.97 6.79
N PRO A 127 -8.28 -3.80 7.41
CA PRO A 127 -7.40 -2.64 7.32
C PRO A 127 -5.92 -2.94 7.61
N TRP A 128 -5.65 -3.85 8.52
CA TRP A 128 -4.31 -4.36 8.87
C TRP A 128 -3.60 -5.07 7.72
N THR A 129 -4.35 -5.57 6.72
CA THR A 129 -3.77 -6.16 5.49
C THR A 129 -3.11 -5.10 4.65
N ASP A 130 -3.75 -3.94 4.50
CA ASP A 130 -3.17 -2.79 3.81
C ASP A 130 -2.03 -2.15 4.61
N VAL A 131 -2.10 -2.18 5.95
CA VAL A 131 -0.96 -1.77 6.80
C VAL A 131 0.27 -2.59 6.47
N TYR A 132 0.15 -3.91 6.33
CA TYR A 132 1.27 -4.77 5.91
C TYR A 132 1.79 -4.36 4.52
N GLY A 133 0.89 -4.23 3.55
CA GLY A 133 1.24 -3.89 2.18
C GLY A 133 1.97 -2.55 2.05
N ILE A 134 1.45 -1.49 2.69
CA ILE A 134 2.10 -0.18 2.62
C ILE A 134 3.44 -0.15 3.38
N CYS A 135 3.57 -0.85 4.49
CA CYS A 135 4.84 -1.00 5.20
C CYS A 135 5.88 -1.77 4.36
N ALA A 136 5.44 -2.75 3.55
CA ALA A 136 6.31 -3.44 2.59
C ALA A 136 6.82 -2.50 1.49
N VAL A 137 5.94 -1.61 0.97
CA VAL A 137 6.33 -0.57 0.00
C VAL A 137 7.27 0.45 0.62
N LEU A 138 7.00 0.92 1.84
CA LEU A 138 7.87 1.85 2.58
C LEU A 138 9.24 1.23 2.85
N PHE A 139 9.27 -0.04 3.26
CA PHE A 139 10.52 -0.78 3.45
C PHE A 139 11.38 -0.76 2.19
N GLU A 140 10.82 -1.16 1.02
CA GLU A 140 11.57 -1.15 -0.24
C GLU A 140 11.98 0.27 -0.63
N THR A 141 11.12 1.26 -0.42
CA THR A 141 11.43 2.67 -0.75
C THR A 141 12.62 3.18 0.06
N LEU A 142 12.73 2.82 1.33
CA LEU A 142 13.81 3.26 2.21
C LEU A 142 15.10 2.47 2.02
N THR A 143 15.00 1.16 1.85
CA THR A 143 16.17 0.27 1.79
C THR A 143 16.68 0.05 0.36
N GLY A 144 15.80 0.09 -0.63
CA GLY A 144 16.04 -0.35 -2.00
C GLY A 144 15.93 -1.86 -2.18
N GLU A 145 15.66 -2.60 -1.11
CA GLU A 145 15.52 -4.05 -1.11
C GLU A 145 14.06 -4.45 -0.95
N LYS A 146 13.61 -5.44 -1.71
CA LYS A 146 12.28 -6.00 -1.50
C LYS A 146 12.22 -6.75 -0.16
N PRO A 147 11.15 -6.57 0.63
CA PRO A 147 10.99 -7.38 1.82
C PRO A 147 10.86 -8.88 1.47
N ILE A 148 11.33 -9.73 2.37
CA ILE A 148 11.13 -11.19 2.24
C ILE A 148 9.63 -11.46 2.29
N SER A 149 9.13 -12.25 1.35
CA SER A 149 7.68 -12.54 1.27
C SER A 149 7.14 -13.17 2.56
N SER A 150 5.90 -12.81 2.91
CA SER A 150 5.22 -13.35 4.09
C SER A 150 5.20 -14.87 4.12
N VAL A 151 5.03 -15.51 2.96
CA VAL A 151 5.03 -16.98 2.84
C VAL A 151 6.38 -17.60 3.23
N ARG A 152 7.49 -17.01 2.80
CA ARG A 152 8.83 -17.46 3.20
C ARG A 152 9.08 -17.22 4.69
N ARG A 153 8.67 -16.06 5.20
CA ARG A 153 8.82 -15.70 6.61
C ARG A 153 8.04 -16.62 7.54
N ILE A 154 6.87 -17.13 7.14
CA ILE A 154 6.12 -18.15 7.90
C ILE A 154 6.95 -19.44 8.04
N GLN A 155 7.70 -19.83 7.01
CA GLN A 155 8.54 -21.02 7.05
C GLN A 155 9.80 -20.81 7.88
N LYS A 156 10.43 -19.65 7.72
CA LYS A 156 11.63 -19.25 8.43
C LYS A 156 11.69 -17.73 8.54
N GLU A 157 11.59 -17.22 9.75
CA GLU A 157 11.67 -15.77 9.99
C GLU A 157 13.11 -15.28 9.86
N GLU A 158 13.39 -14.60 8.76
CA GLU A 158 14.69 -14.02 8.43
C GLU A 158 14.58 -12.50 8.16
N PHE A 159 13.42 -11.88 8.41
CA PHE A 159 13.20 -10.46 8.18
C PHE A 159 14.13 -9.60 9.04
N ARG A 160 14.71 -8.58 8.44
CA ARG A 160 15.57 -7.60 9.10
C ARG A 160 14.90 -6.22 9.07
N PRO A 161 15.03 -5.42 10.15
CA PRO A 161 14.49 -4.07 10.18
C PRO A 161 15.20 -3.15 9.17
N VAL A 162 14.62 -1.98 8.88
CA VAL A 162 15.18 -0.98 7.95
C VAL A 162 16.59 -0.56 8.37
N SER A 163 16.81 -0.43 9.69
CA SER A 163 18.10 -0.07 10.28
C SER A 163 19.25 -1.02 9.98
N PHE A 164 18.95 -2.26 9.58
CA PHE A 164 19.97 -3.20 9.11
C PHE A 164 20.56 -2.82 7.74
N TYR A 165 19.77 -2.16 6.89
CA TYR A 165 20.15 -1.83 5.51
C TYR A 165 20.61 -0.38 5.35
N THR A 166 20.03 0.54 6.11
CA THR A 166 20.32 1.97 6.00
C THR A 166 20.13 2.67 7.34
N LYS A 167 20.80 3.82 7.51
CA LYS A 167 20.58 4.67 8.68
C LYS A 167 19.14 5.19 8.65
N THR A 168 18.38 4.91 9.68
CA THR A 168 16.98 5.32 9.82
C THR A 168 16.68 5.83 11.23
N ASP A 169 15.61 6.64 11.36
CA ASP A 169 15.07 7.01 12.65
C ASP A 169 14.46 5.79 13.34
N ARG A 170 14.60 5.72 14.68
CA ARG A 170 14.13 4.58 15.48
C ARG A 170 12.61 4.40 15.40
N HIS A 171 11.84 5.49 15.36
CA HIS A 171 10.37 5.42 15.29
C HIS A 171 9.94 4.87 13.93
N ILE A 172 10.56 5.34 12.83
CA ILE A 172 10.30 4.82 11.47
C ILE A 172 10.62 3.33 11.40
N ASP A 173 11.79 2.93 11.93
CA ASP A 173 12.21 1.53 11.95
C ASP A 173 11.21 0.64 12.70
N GLN A 174 10.80 1.08 13.88
CA GLN A 174 9.82 0.35 14.71
C GLN A 174 8.44 0.31 14.07
N ALA A 175 7.96 1.42 13.49
CA ALA A 175 6.66 1.48 12.84
C ALA A 175 6.57 0.52 11.66
N ILE A 176 7.59 0.51 10.77
CA ILE A 176 7.63 -0.41 9.64
C ILE A 176 7.78 -1.86 10.12
N PHE A 177 8.64 -2.12 11.11
CA PHE A 177 8.83 -3.47 11.65
C PHE A 177 7.54 -4.02 12.26
N GLN A 178 6.81 -3.21 13.02
CA GLN A 178 5.51 -3.58 13.58
C GLN A 178 4.45 -3.79 12.49
N GLY A 179 4.37 -2.90 11.49
CA GLY A 179 3.44 -3.03 10.38
C GLY A 179 3.66 -4.28 9.53
N LEU A 180 4.91 -4.78 9.48
CA LEU A 180 5.28 -6.03 8.80
C LEU A 180 5.22 -7.27 9.69
N ASN A 181 4.60 -7.21 10.88
CA ASN A 181 4.44 -8.39 11.70
C ASN A 181 3.54 -9.43 10.99
N LEU A 182 3.91 -10.73 11.11
CA LEU A 182 3.11 -11.81 10.53
C LEU A 182 1.80 -12.04 11.29
N ASP A 183 1.81 -11.80 12.61
CA ASP A 183 0.61 -11.86 13.43
C ASP A 183 -0.18 -10.55 13.32
N ILE A 184 -1.44 -10.64 12.88
CA ILE A 184 -2.37 -9.51 12.77
C ILE A 184 -2.50 -8.77 14.11
N GLN A 185 -2.51 -9.48 15.24
CA GLN A 185 -2.70 -8.87 16.56
C GLN A 185 -1.51 -8.01 17.00
N GLN A 186 -0.36 -8.18 16.39
CA GLN A 186 0.84 -7.40 16.66
C GLN A 186 1.04 -6.24 15.68
N ARG A 187 0.18 -6.13 14.64
CA ARG A 187 0.21 -5.00 13.69
C ARG A 187 -0.62 -3.82 14.20
N TYR A 188 -0.50 -2.70 13.50
CA TYR A 188 -1.48 -1.62 13.63
C TYR A 188 -2.82 -2.07 13.05
N PHE A 189 -3.90 -1.91 13.80
CA PHE A 189 -5.24 -2.30 13.38
C PHE A 189 -5.87 -1.35 12.36
N SER A 190 -5.33 -0.14 12.23
CA SER A 190 -5.81 0.84 11.27
C SER A 190 -4.67 1.67 10.71
N MET A 191 -4.95 2.35 9.58
CA MET A 191 -4.00 3.26 8.94
C MET A 191 -3.76 4.52 9.77
N GLU A 192 -4.76 4.99 10.52
CA GLU A 192 -4.63 6.11 11.44
C GLU A 192 -3.61 5.82 12.54
N LEU A 193 -3.60 4.59 13.09
CA LEU A 193 -2.62 4.19 14.10
C LEU A 193 -1.19 4.17 13.52
N LEU A 194 -1.03 3.74 12.28
CA LEU A 194 0.27 3.82 11.59
C LEU A 194 0.71 5.26 11.33
N LEU A 195 -0.21 6.16 10.96
CA LEU A 195 0.07 7.58 10.73
C LEU A 195 0.55 8.31 11.97
N HIS A 196 0.17 7.84 13.17
CA HIS A 196 0.53 8.44 14.45
C HIS A 196 1.76 7.79 15.11
N ALA A 197 2.31 6.72 14.53
CA ALA A 197 3.48 6.00 15.05
C ALA A 197 4.80 6.60 14.58
#